data_41f6481a1dade55ee4960242b580f676
#
_entry.id   41f6481a1dade55ee4960242b580f676
#
_cell.length_a   1.000
_cell.length_b   1.000
_cell.length_c   1.000
_cell.angle_alpha   90.00
_cell.angle_beta   90.00
_cell.angle_gamma   90.00
#
_symmetry.space_group_name_H-M   'P 1'
#
loop_
_entity.id
_entity.type
_entity.pdbx_description
1 polymer ?
#
loop_
_entity_poly.entity_id
_entity_poly.type
_entity_poly.pdbx_seq_one_letter_code
_entity_poly.pdbx_strand_id
1 'polypeptide(L)'
;DSIEYGAAITPIAEPVKEGYTFSGWSEVPETMPAKDVTVSGTFIVNKYLVTFKIGDEVIAADSLEYGATIVAPEAPEKEGHTFNGWGEVAENVPANDVTYEGTYTVNSYTVTFKIGDEVIFSESMAYGTAIVAPEAPEVEGKTFDGWGEVAATVPASDVTYEGTYTVNVYNVYYYVGDELVHTAEVAYGETIPEYVYEPTTEGDEFLGWIGDTYDTMPAHDVTYTAN
;
A
#
# COMPACT_ATOMS: atom_id res chain seq x y z
N ASP A 1 -32.73 -59.22 25.93
CA ASP A 1 -34.09 -59.48 26.49
C ASP A 1 -34.54 -60.89 26.11
N SER A 2 -35.33 -61.58 26.93
CA SER A 2 -35.96 -62.86 26.60
C SER A 2 -37.40 -62.59 26.14
N ILE A 3 -37.71 -63.02 24.93
CA ILE A 3 -39.03 -62.88 24.32
C ILE A 3 -39.56 -64.32 24.06
N GLU A 4 -40.82 -64.63 24.45
CA GLU A 4 -41.42 -65.94 24.18
C GLU A 4 -41.61 -66.19 22.67
N TYR A 5 -41.49 -67.45 22.29
CA TYR A 5 -41.76 -67.89 20.93
C TYR A 5 -43.15 -67.44 20.45
N GLY A 6 -43.21 -66.82 19.27
CA GLY A 6 -44.42 -66.31 18.67
C GLY A 6 -44.89 -64.92 19.18
N ALA A 7 -44.29 -64.40 20.24
CA ALA A 7 -44.60 -63.04 20.71
C ALA A 7 -44.08 -61.96 19.76
N ALA A 8 -44.79 -60.86 19.65
CA ALA A 8 -44.41 -59.72 18.78
C ALA A 8 -43.11 -59.08 19.30
N ILE A 9 -42.18 -58.74 18.40
CA ILE A 9 -40.98 -58.02 18.71
C ILE A 9 -41.30 -56.52 18.62
N THR A 10 -41.19 -55.80 19.74
CA THR A 10 -41.35 -54.34 19.77
C THR A 10 -40.21 -53.67 19.02
N PRO A 11 -40.45 -52.70 18.13
CA PRO A 11 -39.40 -51.96 17.43
C PRO A 11 -38.43 -51.30 18.46
N ILE A 12 -37.14 -51.47 18.25
CA ILE A 12 -36.09 -50.83 19.04
C ILE A 12 -35.94 -49.40 18.54
N ALA A 13 -35.93 -48.43 19.49
CA ALA A 13 -35.68 -47.03 19.11
C ALA A 13 -34.31 -46.87 18.44
N GLU A 14 -34.24 -46.02 17.45
CA GLU A 14 -32.99 -45.71 16.78
C GLU A 14 -32.05 -44.93 17.70
N PRO A 15 -30.82 -45.41 17.87
CA PRO A 15 -29.83 -44.67 18.69
C PRO A 15 -29.37 -43.41 17.95
N VAL A 16 -29.12 -42.34 18.70
CA VAL A 16 -28.59 -41.07 18.18
C VAL A 16 -27.11 -40.98 18.55
N LYS A 17 -26.29 -40.61 17.56
CA LYS A 17 -24.85 -40.35 17.73
C LYS A 17 -24.51 -39.07 16.97
N GLU A 18 -23.96 -38.09 17.71
CA GLU A 18 -23.55 -36.81 17.13
C GLU A 18 -22.59 -37.02 15.98
N GLY A 19 -22.84 -36.33 14.86
CA GLY A 19 -22.02 -36.39 13.64
C GLY A 19 -22.21 -37.67 12.81
N TYR A 20 -23.15 -38.52 13.16
CA TYR A 20 -23.43 -39.78 12.46
C TYR A 20 -24.91 -39.93 12.16
N THR A 21 -25.21 -40.63 11.07
CA THR A 21 -26.55 -41.10 10.72
C THR A 21 -26.64 -42.59 10.99
N PHE A 22 -27.67 -43.03 11.73
CA PHE A 22 -27.92 -44.44 11.92
C PHE A 22 -28.40 -45.05 10.64
N SER A 23 -27.80 -46.16 10.21
CA SER A 23 -28.14 -46.85 8.92
C SER A 23 -29.42 -47.71 8.99
N GLY A 24 -30.08 -47.73 10.14
CA GLY A 24 -31.22 -48.63 10.42
C GLY A 24 -30.78 -49.97 11.06
N TRP A 25 -31.75 -50.63 11.63
CA TRP A 25 -31.59 -52.00 12.13
C TRP A 25 -31.53 -52.97 10.99
N SER A 26 -30.79 -54.09 11.16
CA SER A 26 -30.90 -55.26 10.31
C SER A 26 -32.35 -55.77 10.30
N GLU A 27 -32.67 -56.76 9.43
CA GLU A 27 -34.00 -57.35 9.37
C GLU A 27 -34.46 -57.81 10.79
N VAL A 28 -35.57 -57.23 11.26
CA VAL A 28 -36.19 -57.58 12.54
C VAL A 28 -37.45 -58.38 12.25
N PRO A 29 -37.55 -59.64 12.69
CA PRO A 29 -38.77 -60.44 12.50
C PRO A 29 -39.95 -59.78 13.27
N GLU A 30 -41.16 -59.86 12.74
CA GLU A 30 -42.36 -59.35 13.38
C GLU A 30 -42.69 -60.12 14.67
N THR A 31 -42.37 -61.42 14.71
CA THR A 31 -42.58 -62.30 15.88
C THR A 31 -41.33 -63.11 16.17
N MET A 32 -41.15 -63.49 17.44
CA MET A 32 -39.99 -64.23 17.93
C MET A 32 -39.98 -65.66 17.36
N PRO A 33 -38.98 -66.04 16.50
CA PRO A 33 -38.84 -67.39 15.98
C PRO A 33 -38.33 -68.37 17.03
N ALA A 34 -38.34 -69.68 16.73
CA ALA A 34 -37.82 -70.73 17.66
C ALA A 34 -36.26 -70.76 17.68
N LYS A 35 -35.61 -69.64 17.57
CA LYS A 35 -34.14 -69.47 17.65
C LYS A 35 -33.82 -68.08 18.13
N ASP A 36 -32.61 -67.87 18.64
CA ASP A 36 -32.12 -66.57 19.03
C ASP A 36 -32.03 -65.64 17.77
N VAL A 37 -32.37 -64.37 17.96
CA VAL A 37 -32.30 -63.32 16.95
C VAL A 37 -31.29 -62.28 17.40
N THR A 38 -30.35 -61.98 16.56
CA THR A 38 -29.40 -60.85 16.72
C THR A 38 -29.77 -59.74 15.73
N VAL A 39 -30.07 -58.57 16.27
CA VAL A 39 -30.35 -57.35 15.52
C VAL A 39 -29.15 -56.46 15.62
N SER A 40 -28.61 -55.97 14.50
CA SER A 40 -27.46 -55.09 14.46
C SER A 40 -27.77 -53.84 13.59
N GLY A 41 -27.09 -52.78 13.90
CA GLY A 41 -27.15 -51.56 13.07
C GLY A 41 -25.77 -50.91 13.05
N THR A 42 -25.54 -50.01 12.14
CA THR A 42 -24.28 -49.30 12.00
C THR A 42 -24.54 -47.79 11.90
N PHE A 43 -23.50 -47.02 12.15
CA PHE A 43 -23.51 -45.58 12.00
C PHE A 43 -22.66 -45.22 10.78
N ILE A 44 -23.18 -44.29 9.96
CA ILE A 44 -22.48 -43.68 8.82
C ILE A 44 -22.04 -42.28 9.31
N VAL A 45 -20.76 -41.95 9.12
CA VAL A 45 -20.25 -40.63 9.44
C VAL A 45 -20.85 -39.58 8.48
N ASN A 46 -21.34 -38.49 9.02
CA ASN A 46 -21.88 -37.38 8.25
C ASN A 46 -20.74 -36.52 7.74
N LYS A 47 -21.00 -35.83 6.62
CA LYS A 47 -20.11 -34.84 6.06
C LYS A 47 -20.73 -33.45 6.25
N TYR A 48 -19.85 -32.46 6.54
CA TYR A 48 -20.24 -31.08 6.73
C TYR A 48 -19.38 -30.21 5.85
N LEU A 49 -19.96 -29.11 5.35
CA LEU A 49 -19.27 -28.15 4.51
C LEU A 49 -18.38 -27.26 5.39
N VAL A 50 -17.10 -27.21 5.03
CA VAL A 50 -16.11 -26.29 5.61
C VAL A 50 -15.74 -25.27 4.56
N THR A 51 -16.06 -24.00 4.79
CA THR A 51 -15.84 -22.90 3.85
C THR A 51 -14.86 -21.89 4.41
N PHE A 52 -13.89 -21.48 3.61
CA PHE A 52 -12.97 -20.36 3.88
C PHE A 52 -13.27 -19.25 2.87
N LYS A 53 -13.58 -18.03 3.33
CA LYS A 53 -13.91 -16.90 2.46
C LYS A 53 -13.26 -15.59 2.95
N ILE A 54 -13.08 -14.66 2.02
CA ILE A 54 -12.63 -13.30 2.28
C ILE A 54 -13.65 -12.34 1.69
N GLY A 55 -14.43 -11.68 2.54
CA GLY A 55 -15.61 -10.96 2.09
C GLY A 55 -16.61 -11.90 1.40
N ASP A 56 -16.93 -11.62 0.14
CA ASP A 56 -17.85 -12.48 -0.66
C ASP A 56 -17.12 -13.56 -1.48
N GLU A 57 -15.79 -13.53 -1.51
CA GLU A 57 -14.98 -14.49 -2.28
C GLU A 57 -14.72 -15.76 -1.49
N VAL A 58 -15.10 -16.92 -2.06
CA VAL A 58 -14.80 -18.25 -1.50
C VAL A 58 -13.40 -18.67 -1.95
N ILE A 59 -12.50 -18.84 -1.00
CA ILE A 59 -11.12 -19.30 -1.26
C ILE A 59 -11.04 -20.83 -1.31
N ALA A 60 -11.75 -21.51 -0.41
CA ALA A 60 -11.88 -22.96 -0.40
C ALA A 60 -13.22 -23.38 0.19
N ALA A 61 -13.80 -24.49 -0.32
CA ALA A 61 -15.00 -25.09 0.25
C ALA A 61 -14.94 -26.62 0.01
N ASP A 62 -14.88 -27.38 1.09
CA ASP A 62 -14.79 -28.83 1.07
C ASP A 62 -15.82 -29.47 2.00
N SER A 63 -16.39 -30.63 1.56
CA SER A 63 -17.28 -31.45 2.36
C SER A 63 -16.47 -32.55 3.06
N LEU A 64 -16.18 -32.34 4.35
CA LEU A 64 -15.34 -33.19 5.18
C LEU A 64 -16.16 -34.02 6.15
N GLU A 65 -15.66 -35.19 6.53
CA GLU A 65 -16.30 -36.05 7.53
C GLU A 65 -16.25 -35.44 8.96
N TYR A 66 -17.29 -35.63 9.72
CA TYR A 66 -17.32 -35.26 11.12
C TYR A 66 -16.07 -35.73 11.86
N GLY A 67 -15.43 -34.83 12.59
CA GLY A 67 -14.21 -35.13 13.37
C GLY A 67 -12.92 -35.18 12.54
N ALA A 68 -12.98 -35.00 11.21
CA ALA A 68 -11.78 -34.87 10.38
C ALA A 68 -11.04 -33.57 10.73
N THR A 69 -9.71 -33.55 10.59
CA THR A 69 -8.89 -32.35 10.85
C THR A 69 -9.16 -31.30 9.77
N ILE A 70 -9.36 -30.05 10.19
CA ILE A 70 -9.49 -28.90 9.30
C ILE A 70 -8.11 -28.32 9.03
N VAL A 71 -7.75 -28.19 7.75
CA VAL A 71 -6.52 -27.53 7.31
C VAL A 71 -6.91 -26.24 6.58
N ALA A 72 -6.55 -25.10 7.17
CA ALA A 72 -6.82 -23.81 6.53
C ALA A 72 -5.95 -23.62 5.28
N PRO A 73 -6.52 -23.09 4.18
CA PRO A 73 -5.77 -22.80 2.97
C PRO A 73 -4.85 -21.59 3.18
N GLU A 74 -3.82 -21.46 2.32
CA GLU A 74 -3.09 -20.21 2.20
C GLU A 74 -4.01 -19.12 1.61
N ALA A 75 -3.91 -17.92 2.17
CA ALA A 75 -4.65 -16.77 1.63
C ALA A 75 -3.97 -16.25 0.36
N PRO A 76 -4.73 -15.72 -0.63
CA PRO A 76 -4.16 -15.04 -1.78
C PRO A 76 -3.29 -13.86 -1.35
N GLU A 77 -2.16 -13.65 -2.03
CA GLU A 77 -1.38 -12.43 -1.85
C GLU A 77 -2.18 -11.21 -2.33
N LYS A 78 -2.16 -10.15 -1.54
CA LYS A 78 -2.79 -8.87 -1.88
C LYS A 78 -1.80 -7.74 -1.66
N GLU A 79 -1.40 -7.10 -2.77
CA GLU A 79 -0.43 -6.01 -2.74
C GLU A 79 -0.84 -4.90 -1.76
N GLY A 80 0.12 -4.42 -0.99
CA GLY A 80 -0.10 -3.37 0.01
C GLY A 80 -0.95 -3.78 1.21
N HIS A 81 -1.22 -5.08 1.39
CA HIS A 81 -2.04 -5.58 2.50
C HIS A 81 -1.36 -6.75 3.21
N THR A 82 -1.67 -6.90 4.47
CA THR A 82 -1.26 -8.03 5.30
C THR A 82 -2.47 -8.88 5.67
N PHE A 83 -2.41 -10.19 5.42
CA PHE A 83 -3.45 -11.11 5.83
C PHE A 83 -3.45 -11.31 7.34
N ASN A 84 -4.61 -11.17 7.98
CA ASN A 84 -4.76 -11.26 9.45
C ASN A 84 -5.05 -12.67 9.96
N GLY A 85 -5.20 -13.65 9.05
CA GLY A 85 -5.61 -15.01 9.38
C GLY A 85 -7.11 -15.27 9.17
N TRP A 86 -7.49 -16.54 9.36
CA TRP A 86 -8.86 -17.04 9.20
C TRP A 86 -9.70 -16.93 10.48
N GLY A 87 -9.21 -16.23 11.51
CA GLY A 87 -9.81 -16.20 12.83
C GLY A 87 -9.56 -17.51 13.60
N GLU A 88 -10.49 -17.87 14.49
CA GLU A 88 -10.40 -19.13 15.25
C GLU A 88 -10.92 -20.29 14.40
N VAL A 89 -10.01 -21.06 13.82
CA VAL A 89 -10.34 -22.28 13.08
C VAL A 89 -10.38 -23.46 14.03
N ALA A 90 -11.49 -24.20 14.04
CA ALA A 90 -11.61 -25.41 14.83
C ALA A 90 -10.60 -26.47 14.35
N GLU A 91 -10.06 -27.27 15.27
CA GLU A 91 -9.11 -28.35 14.92
C GLU A 91 -9.80 -29.45 14.09
N ASN A 92 -11.05 -29.77 14.42
CA ASN A 92 -11.80 -30.83 13.76
C ASN A 92 -13.19 -30.35 13.32
N VAL A 93 -13.74 -30.99 12.27
CA VAL A 93 -15.05 -30.70 11.70
C VAL A 93 -16.15 -30.96 12.73
N PRO A 94 -16.94 -29.94 13.10
CA PRO A 94 -18.07 -30.09 14.02
C PRO A 94 -19.28 -30.77 13.34
N ALA A 95 -20.32 -31.05 14.11
CA ALA A 95 -21.57 -31.66 13.59
C ALA A 95 -22.49 -30.66 12.87
N ASN A 96 -21.93 -29.66 12.20
CA ASN A 96 -22.61 -28.68 11.38
C ASN A 96 -21.66 -28.05 10.34
N ASP A 97 -22.22 -27.42 9.32
CA ASP A 97 -21.45 -26.61 8.37
C ASP A 97 -20.81 -25.42 9.07
N VAL A 98 -19.57 -25.07 8.66
CA VAL A 98 -18.80 -23.95 9.24
C VAL A 98 -18.22 -23.07 8.14
N THR A 99 -18.13 -21.77 8.43
CA THR A 99 -17.49 -20.78 7.57
C THR A 99 -16.49 -19.98 8.38
N TYR A 100 -15.24 -19.91 7.88
CA TYR A 100 -14.16 -19.12 8.43
C TYR A 100 -13.90 -17.92 7.52
N GLU A 101 -13.84 -16.73 8.12
CA GLU A 101 -13.63 -15.49 7.40
C GLU A 101 -12.21 -14.99 7.61
N GLY A 102 -11.49 -14.79 6.51
CA GLY A 102 -10.20 -14.12 6.48
C GLY A 102 -10.37 -12.61 6.23
N THR A 103 -9.45 -11.85 6.79
CA THR A 103 -9.42 -10.39 6.59
C THR A 103 -8.03 -9.91 6.24
N TYR A 104 -7.94 -8.70 5.63
CA TYR A 104 -6.69 -8.01 5.36
C TYR A 104 -6.64 -6.67 6.09
N THR A 105 -5.45 -6.30 6.52
CA THR A 105 -5.14 -4.93 6.94
C THR A 105 -4.36 -4.23 5.84
N VAL A 106 -4.73 -2.99 5.53
CA VAL A 106 -3.97 -2.13 4.62
C VAL A 106 -2.66 -1.73 5.29
N ASN A 107 -1.54 -1.93 4.62
CA ASN A 107 -0.23 -1.53 5.11
C ASN A 107 -0.02 -0.03 4.90
N SER A 108 0.85 0.56 5.72
CA SER A 108 1.27 1.95 5.55
C SER A 108 2.75 2.00 5.17
N TYR A 109 3.09 2.98 4.32
CA TYR A 109 4.44 3.20 3.83
C TYR A 109 4.81 4.67 3.99
N THR A 110 6.10 4.93 4.18
CA THR A 110 6.61 6.29 4.36
C THR A 110 6.75 6.99 3.02
N VAL A 111 6.13 8.16 2.90
CA VAL A 111 6.31 9.09 1.78
C VAL A 111 7.15 10.25 2.25
N THR A 112 8.30 10.46 1.62
CA THR A 112 9.24 11.52 1.98
C THR A 112 9.50 12.42 0.77
N PHE A 113 9.47 13.75 0.99
CA PHE A 113 9.93 14.78 0.06
C PHE A 113 11.12 15.49 0.69
N LYS A 114 12.25 15.55 -0.01
CA LYS A 114 13.49 16.19 0.47
C LYS A 114 14.18 17.00 -0.61
N ILE A 115 14.99 17.96 -0.18
CA ILE A 115 15.86 18.77 -1.04
C ILE A 115 17.28 18.65 -0.47
N GLY A 116 18.16 17.94 -1.18
CA GLY A 116 19.44 17.52 -0.63
C GLY A 116 19.26 16.68 0.63
N ASP A 117 19.81 17.14 1.77
CA ASP A 117 19.68 16.46 3.07
C ASP A 117 18.49 16.97 3.90
N GLU A 118 17.80 18.03 3.47
CA GLU A 118 16.66 18.62 4.17
C GLU A 118 15.36 17.90 3.83
N VAL A 119 14.67 17.38 4.87
CA VAL A 119 13.34 16.77 4.71
C VAL A 119 12.27 17.86 4.81
N ILE A 120 11.53 18.05 3.73
CA ILE A 120 10.42 19.01 3.66
C ILE A 120 9.12 18.40 4.16
N PHE A 121 8.91 17.12 3.89
CA PHE A 121 7.75 16.37 4.33
C PHE A 121 8.12 14.89 4.51
N SER A 122 7.60 14.25 5.56
CA SER A 122 7.71 12.80 5.75
C SER A 122 6.54 12.31 6.59
N GLU A 123 5.73 11.40 6.03
CA GLU A 123 4.57 10.83 6.71
C GLU A 123 4.36 9.36 6.31
N SER A 124 3.87 8.56 7.28
CA SER A 124 3.43 7.19 7.03
C SER A 124 1.98 7.21 6.58
N MET A 125 1.74 6.83 5.33
CA MET A 125 0.43 6.88 4.66
C MET A 125 -0.01 5.48 4.24
N ALA A 126 -1.31 5.20 4.30
CA ALA A 126 -1.85 3.91 3.88
C ALA A 126 -1.64 3.68 2.37
N TYR A 127 -1.35 2.43 1.98
CA TYR A 127 -1.26 2.01 0.57
C TYR A 127 -2.46 2.50 -0.25
N GLY A 128 -2.20 3.02 -1.43
CA GLY A 128 -3.23 3.52 -2.34
C GLY A 128 -3.80 4.91 -2.01
N THR A 129 -3.40 5.54 -0.88
CA THR A 129 -3.77 6.93 -0.57
C THR A 129 -3.16 7.88 -1.60
N ALA A 130 -3.89 8.91 -2.02
CA ALA A 130 -3.37 9.92 -2.94
C ALA A 130 -2.17 10.68 -2.33
N ILE A 131 -1.10 10.86 -3.13
CA ILE A 131 0.06 11.66 -2.75
C ILE A 131 -0.14 13.08 -3.28
N VAL A 132 -0.03 14.05 -2.38
CA VAL A 132 -0.01 15.48 -2.72
C VAL A 132 1.38 16.03 -2.38
N ALA A 133 2.12 16.46 -3.41
CA ALA A 133 3.43 17.04 -3.21
C ALA A 133 3.34 18.36 -2.43
N PRO A 134 4.21 18.60 -1.44
CA PRO A 134 4.24 19.85 -0.70
C PRO A 134 4.79 21.00 -1.57
N GLU A 135 4.49 22.23 -1.20
CA GLU A 135 5.18 23.40 -1.73
C GLU A 135 6.64 23.39 -1.27
N ALA A 136 7.57 23.70 -2.18
CA ALA A 136 8.97 23.83 -1.84
C ALA A 136 9.24 25.20 -1.20
N PRO A 137 10.20 25.32 -0.25
CA PRO A 137 10.63 26.60 0.27
C PRO A 137 11.10 27.55 -0.84
N GLU A 138 10.79 28.85 -0.74
CA GLU A 138 11.39 29.86 -1.61
C GLU A 138 12.86 30.04 -1.25
N VAL A 139 13.73 30.02 -2.26
CA VAL A 139 15.16 30.27 -2.11
C VAL A 139 15.55 31.41 -3.03
N GLU A 140 16.08 32.50 -2.45
CA GLU A 140 16.50 33.69 -3.19
C GLU A 140 17.49 33.34 -4.31
N GLY A 141 17.24 33.89 -5.50
CA GLY A 141 18.09 33.70 -6.67
C GLY A 141 18.06 32.29 -7.26
N LYS A 142 17.11 31.45 -6.84
CA LYS A 142 16.94 30.10 -7.38
C LYS A 142 15.49 29.83 -7.77
N THR A 143 15.29 28.98 -8.72
CA THR A 143 13.97 28.48 -9.15
C THR A 143 13.85 27.01 -8.81
N PHE A 144 12.75 26.62 -8.17
CA PHE A 144 12.47 25.21 -7.89
C PHE A 144 12.12 24.46 -9.18
N ASP A 145 12.81 23.36 -9.46
CA ASP A 145 12.65 22.58 -10.68
C ASP A 145 11.51 21.54 -10.58
N GLY A 146 10.99 21.32 -9.36
CA GLY A 146 9.96 20.33 -9.07
C GLY A 146 10.49 19.12 -8.30
N TRP A 147 9.56 18.25 -7.92
CA TRP A 147 9.82 17.00 -7.18
C TRP A 147 10.14 15.80 -8.09
N GLY A 148 10.28 16.03 -9.40
CA GLY A 148 10.40 14.96 -10.36
C GLY A 148 9.06 14.24 -10.61
N GLU A 149 9.13 12.96 -10.94
CA GLU A 149 7.93 12.15 -11.19
C GLU A 149 7.37 11.61 -9.86
N VAL A 150 6.27 12.21 -9.39
CA VAL A 150 5.58 11.80 -8.17
C VAL A 150 4.46 10.83 -8.52
N ALA A 151 4.43 9.66 -7.86
CA ALA A 151 3.34 8.70 -8.00
C ALA A 151 2.00 9.31 -7.56
N ALA A 152 0.91 8.96 -8.23
CA ALA A 152 -0.42 9.46 -7.89
C ALA A 152 -0.91 8.94 -6.53
N THR A 153 -0.48 7.73 -6.14
CA THR A 153 -0.88 7.08 -4.88
C THR A 153 0.32 6.38 -4.23
N VAL A 154 0.22 6.16 -2.93
CA VAL A 154 1.24 5.47 -2.11
C VAL A 154 1.42 4.04 -2.63
N PRO A 155 2.64 3.65 -3.09
CA PRO A 155 2.94 2.31 -3.54
C PRO A 155 3.13 1.34 -2.36
N ALA A 156 3.33 0.05 -2.66
CA ALA A 156 3.57 -0.98 -1.65
C ALA A 156 5.03 -0.99 -1.11
N SER A 157 5.63 0.19 -1.00
CA SER A 157 6.99 0.42 -0.44
C SER A 157 7.15 1.87 -0.01
N ASP A 158 8.12 2.12 0.87
CA ASP A 158 8.55 3.49 1.19
C ASP A 158 9.10 4.17 -0.06
N VAL A 159 8.79 5.47 -0.24
CA VAL A 159 9.23 6.29 -1.37
C VAL A 159 9.80 7.62 -0.91
N THR A 160 10.81 8.08 -1.66
CA THR A 160 11.43 9.39 -1.46
C THR A 160 11.46 10.13 -2.78
N TYR A 161 10.95 11.35 -2.80
CA TYR A 161 10.98 12.27 -3.92
C TYR A 161 12.00 13.37 -3.61
N GLU A 162 12.90 13.63 -4.56
CA GLU A 162 13.95 14.66 -4.41
C GLU A 162 13.60 15.87 -5.27
N GLY A 163 13.54 17.03 -4.62
CA GLY A 163 13.42 18.32 -5.31
C GLY A 163 14.80 18.93 -5.54
N THR A 164 14.90 19.72 -6.60
CA THR A 164 16.11 20.45 -6.96
C THR A 164 15.81 21.91 -7.24
N TYR A 165 16.86 22.74 -7.19
CA TYR A 165 16.80 24.14 -7.58
C TYR A 165 17.84 24.42 -8.67
N THR A 166 17.43 25.20 -9.64
CA THR A 166 18.31 25.85 -10.62
C THR A 166 18.66 27.25 -10.17
N VAL A 167 19.94 27.60 -10.19
CA VAL A 167 20.40 28.97 -9.93
C VAL A 167 19.99 29.88 -11.08
N ASN A 168 19.32 30.98 -10.77
CA ASN A 168 18.87 31.94 -11.76
C ASN A 168 20.04 32.76 -12.30
N VAL A 169 19.95 33.14 -13.58
CA VAL A 169 20.89 34.00 -14.25
C VAL A 169 20.25 35.36 -14.48
N TYR A 170 20.98 36.42 -14.20
CA TYR A 170 20.53 37.80 -14.34
C TYR A 170 21.49 38.58 -15.25
N ASN A 171 21.00 39.68 -15.83
CA ASN A 171 21.77 40.50 -16.72
C ASN A 171 22.48 41.65 -16.00
N VAL A 172 23.68 41.94 -16.43
CA VAL A 172 24.41 43.17 -16.09
C VAL A 172 24.48 44.02 -17.34
N TYR A 173 23.88 45.21 -17.27
CA TYR A 173 23.83 46.16 -18.36
C TYR A 173 24.82 47.31 -18.12
N TYR A 174 25.59 47.69 -19.17
CA TYR A 174 26.55 48.78 -19.15
C TYR A 174 26.14 49.81 -20.17
N TYR A 175 25.90 51.04 -19.75
CA TYR A 175 25.48 52.16 -20.58
C TYR A 175 26.49 53.29 -20.59
N VAL A 176 26.67 53.91 -21.78
CA VAL A 176 27.35 55.19 -21.97
C VAL A 176 26.30 56.20 -22.46
N GLY A 177 25.90 57.14 -21.60
CA GLY A 177 24.68 57.91 -21.83
C GLY A 177 23.45 57.00 -21.92
N ASP A 178 22.73 57.06 -23.08
CA ASP A 178 21.56 56.24 -23.37
C ASP A 178 21.90 54.97 -24.21
N GLU A 179 23.19 54.77 -24.57
CA GLU A 179 23.63 53.67 -25.43
C GLU A 179 24.05 52.47 -24.58
N LEU A 180 23.46 51.30 -24.85
CA LEU A 180 23.87 50.03 -24.26
C LEU A 180 25.15 49.54 -24.95
N VAL A 181 26.27 49.55 -24.24
CA VAL A 181 27.59 49.18 -24.81
C VAL A 181 28.01 47.76 -24.47
N HIS A 182 27.47 47.17 -23.43
CA HIS A 182 27.76 45.77 -23.03
C HIS A 182 26.66 45.17 -22.20
N THR A 183 26.49 43.85 -22.32
CA THR A 183 25.64 43.03 -21.47
C THR A 183 26.39 41.75 -21.09
N ALA A 184 26.36 41.38 -19.81
CA ALA A 184 26.87 40.10 -19.32
C ALA A 184 25.75 39.35 -18.62
N GLU A 185 25.69 38.05 -18.82
CA GLU A 185 24.83 37.15 -18.05
C GLU A 185 25.62 36.53 -16.89
N VAL A 186 25.14 36.69 -15.65
CA VAL A 186 25.84 36.26 -14.45
C VAL A 186 24.87 35.50 -13.54
N ALA A 187 25.27 34.30 -13.07
CA ALA A 187 24.46 33.52 -12.16
C ALA A 187 24.39 34.19 -10.78
N TYR A 188 23.24 34.07 -10.12
CA TYR A 188 23.05 34.57 -8.75
C TYR A 188 24.20 34.14 -7.82
N GLY A 189 24.77 35.09 -7.09
CA GLY A 189 25.87 34.88 -6.16
C GLY A 189 27.27 34.78 -6.78
N GLU A 190 27.38 34.68 -8.11
CA GLU A 190 28.67 34.70 -8.81
C GLU A 190 29.24 36.14 -8.86
N THR A 191 30.57 36.26 -8.95
CA THR A 191 31.24 37.53 -9.07
C THR A 191 30.87 38.21 -10.40
N ILE A 192 30.47 39.49 -10.35
CA ILE A 192 30.21 40.28 -11.55
C ILE A 192 31.56 40.57 -12.25
N PRO A 193 31.74 40.14 -13.53
CA PRO A 193 32.99 40.37 -14.23
C PRO A 193 33.20 41.87 -14.49
N GLU A 194 34.42 42.35 -14.26
CA GLU A 194 34.78 43.71 -14.66
C GLU A 194 34.67 43.87 -16.18
N TYR A 195 34.00 44.96 -16.59
CA TYR A 195 33.99 45.39 -18.00
C TYR A 195 34.73 46.72 -18.13
N VAL A 196 35.78 46.77 -18.96
CA VAL A 196 36.56 47.97 -19.25
C VAL A 196 36.06 48.56 -20.57
N TYR A 197 35.57 49.80 -20.52
CA TYR A 197 35.13 50.55 -21.69
C TYR A 197 36.25 51.39 -22.23
N GLU A 198 36.49 51.35 -23.56
CA GLU A 198 37.44 52.20 -24.25
C GLU A 198 36.66 53.26 -25.05
N PRO A 199 36.72 54.58 -24.68
CA PRO A 199 36.08 55.65 -25.42
C PRO A 199 36.52 55.68 -26.86
N THR A 200 35.59 55.91 -27.79
CA THR A 200 35.87 56.01 -29.24
C THR A 200 36.06 57.42 -29.74
N THR A 201 35.71 58.42 -28.91
CA THR A 201 35.85 59.84 -29.21
C THR A 201 37.17 60.34 -28.67
N GLU A 202 37.96 61.06 -29.55
CA GLU A 202 39.24 61.67 -29.20
C GLU A 202 39.06 62.78 -28.13
N GLY A 203 39.68 62.57 -26.99
CA GLY A 203 39.60 63.52 -25.85
C GLY A 203 38.63 63.08 -24.73
N ASP A 204 37.84 62.04 -24.92
CA ASP A 204 37.02 61.48 -23.83
C ASP A 204 37.86 60.56 -22.97
N GLU A 205 37.60 60.57 -21.65
CA GLU A 205 38.27 59.75 -20.66
C GLU A 205 37.20 58.93 -19.91
N PHE A 206 37.40 57.64 -19.83
CA PHE A 206 36.54 56.77 -19.01
C PHE A 206 37.00 56.80 -17.57
N LEU A 207 36.15 57.31 -16.64
CA LEU A 207 36.47 57.44 -15.22
C LEU A 207 35.97 56.32 -14.38
N GLY A 208 35.22 55.38 -14.95
CA GLY A 208 34.67 54.21 -14.28
C GLY A 208 33.16 54.08 -14.43
N TRP A 209 32.64 53.02 -13.84
CA TRP A 209 31.20 52.72 -13.85
C TRP A 209 30.56 53.25 -12.58
N ILE A 210 29.39 53.87 -12.70
CA ILE A 210 28.53 54.28 -11.56
C ILE A 210 27.23 53.45 -11.62
N GLY A 211 26.69 53.12 -10.45
CA GLY A 211 25.51 52.31 -10.27
C GLY A 211 25.55 51.68 -8.89
N ASP A 212 24.63 50.73 -8.65
CA ASP A 212 24.67 49.96 -7.43
C ASP A 212 25.92 49.04 -7.42
N THR A 213 26.72 49.12 -6.37
CA THR A 213 27.97 48.36 -6.27
C THR A 213 27.70 46.99 -5.65
N TYR A 214 27.73 45.97 -6.49
CA TYR A 214 27.63 44.57 -6.06
C TYR A 214 28.94 43.84 -6.35
N ASP A 215 29.49 43.15 -5.38
CA ASP A 215 30.63 42.25 -5.59
C ASP A 215 30.20 40.96 -6.29
N THR A 216 28.95 40.52 -5.96
CA THR A 216 28.33 39.32 -6.51
C THR A 216 26.94 39.65 -7.04
N MET A 217 26.47 38.85 -8.01
CA MET A 217 25.19 39.05 -8.68
C MET A 217 24.02 38.91 -7.71
N PRO A 218 23.20 39.98 -7.54
CA PRO A 218 21.98 39.90 -6.75
C PRO A 218 20.87 39.14 -7.46
N ALA A 219 19.72 38.94 -6.81
CA ALA A 219 18.56 38.25 -7.40
C ALA A 219 17.72 39.15 -8.32
N HIS A 220 18.37 40.06 -9.07
CA HIS A 220 17.78 40.94 -10.07
C HIS A 220 18.84 41.44 -11.04
N ASP A 221 18.42 41.96 -12.18
CA ASP A 221 19.30 42.61 -13.15
C ASP A 221 19.99 43.85 -12.57
N VAL A 222 21.22 44.11 -12.96
CA VAL A 222 22.06 45.24 -12.50
C VAL A 222 22.38 46.14 -13.66
N THR A 223 22.40 47.46 -13.42
CA THR A 223 22.74 48.45 -14.42
C THR A 223 23.87 49.36 -13.95
N TYR A 224 24.90 49.49 -14.78
CA TYR A 224 25.99 50.44 -14.63
C TYR A 224 25.95 51.50 -15.74
N THR A 225 26.27 52.74 -15.38
CA THR A 225 26.39 53.84 -16.33
C THR A 225 27.82 54.44 -16.27
N ALA A 226 28.40 54.79 -17.38
CA ALA A 226 29.72 55.42 -17.46
C ALA A 226 29.71 56.82 -16.79
N ASN A 227 30.76 57.08 -16.04
CA ASN A 227 31.02 58.42 -15.46
C ASN A 227 31.97 59.18 -16.35
#